data_b30454ef4194d97c6ba527753cc6950d
#
_entry.id   b30454ef4194d97c6ba527753cc6950d
#
_cell.length_a   1.000
_cell.length_b   1.000
_cell.length_c   1.000
_cell.angle_alpha   90.00
_cell.angle_beta   90.00
_cell.angle_gamma   90.00
#
_symmetry.space_group_name_H-M   'P 1'
#
loop_
_entity.id
_entity.type
_entity.pdbx_description
1 polymer ?
#
loop_
_entity_poly.entity_id
_entity_poly.type
_entity_poly.pdbx_seq_one_letter_code
_entity_poly.pdbx_strand_id
1 'polypeptide(L)'
;MITGEKKLREVLDIPTVLSKISEYDVFRWYMPNKKWELNRATYSPFRNESRPSFTIYSKDGRVFYLDFSDPHYRGGCFDFVQQLFNVNLAGCLEMIDRDFNLGIRNKKREDLPDHTEIVAQYKQPEKLEKKYSHIQVITRKFTNEELAYWNEYYQDVEDLKENNVYSIKKLYLNRRMIHLKETELRFGYFYDGHWKIYRPFNKDFKWFPNNTPITAMDGKDNLEPDQPAFINKSKKDYMVMRKIYPHTCAVQNEGVACFSQENVDYLKHYSSKQILSFDSDVAGVKNSKMVTEMFNFDYCNVPRYYLQEGIKDWADLAKKYGLQIIEHYLKQQFIIP
;
A
#
# COMPACT_ATOMS: atom_id res chain seq x y z
N MET A 1 32.13 -40.01 43.18
CA MET A 1 30.93 -40.17 42.31
C MET A 1 30.75 -38.88 41.52
N ILE A 2 31.13 -38.90 40.24
CA ILE A 2 30.92 -37.75 39.36
C ILE A 2 29.55 -37.95 38.72
N THR A 3 28.55 -37.20 39.19
CA THR A 3 27.22 -37.17 38.59
C THR A 3 27.30 -36.35 37.32
N GLY A 4 27.43 -37.02 36.18
CA GLY A 4 27.31 -36.39 34.88
C GLY A 4 25.84 -35.92 34.69
N GLU A 5 25.60 -34.65 34.75
CA GLU A 5 24.34 -34.07 34.28
C GLU A 5 24.17 -34.44 32.80
N LYS A 6 23.18 -35.28 32.51
CA LYS A 6 22.73 -35.54 31.17
C LYS A 6 22.12 -34.27 30.62
N LYS A 7 22.88 -33.47 29.85
CA LYS A 7 22.34 -32.34 29.08
C LYS A 7 21.17 -32.88 28.24
N LEU A 8 19.95 -32.47 28.60
CA LEU A 8 18.77 -32.73 27.78
C LEU A 8 19.06 -32.25 26.35
N ARG A 9 18.94 -33.13 25.38
CA ARG A 9 19.12 -32.76 23.97
C ARG A 9 17.98 -31.80 23.60
N GLU A 10 18.33 -30.59 23.15
CA GLU A 10 17.37 -29.65 22.59
C GLU A 10 16.67 -30.30 21.38
N VAL A 11 15.37 -30.09 21.25
CA VAL A 11 14.58 -30.53 20.11
C VAL A 11 14.67 -29.47 19.03
N LEU A 12 14.92 -29.88 17.78
CA LEU A 12 14.93 -28.96 16.66
C LEU A 12 13.49 -28.68 16.22
N ASP A 13 12.91 -27.62 16.78
CA ASP A 13 11.56 -27.12 16.49
C ASP A 13 11.55 -25.60 16.38
N ILE A 14 10.41 -25.04 15.97
CA ILE A 14 10.23 -23.59 15.79
C ILE A 14 10.52 -22.82 17.07
N PRO A 15 9.96 -23.18 18.24
CA PRO A 15 10.24 -22.47 19.49
C PRO A 15 11.74 -22.46 19.85
N THR A 16 12.42 -23.57 19.70
CA THR A 16 13.86 -23.67 19.99
C THR A 16 14.70 -22.82 19.07
N VAL A 17 14.38 -22.79 17.77
CA VAL A 17 15.06 -21.93 16.80
C VAL A 17 14.80 -20.46 17.13
N LEU A 18 13.56 -20.06 17.36
CA LEU A 18 13.20 -18.66 17.67
C LEU A 18 13.70 -18.19 19.05
N SER A 19 14.05 -19.09 19.95
CA SER A 19 14.74 -18.73 21.20
C SER A 19 16.20 -18.28 20.96
N LYS A 20 16.78 -18.61 19.81
CA LYS A 20 18.19 -18.33 19.46
C LYS A 20 18.37 -17.25 18.40
N ILE A 21 17.41 -17.09 17.49
CA ILE A 21 17.44 -16.09 16.40
C ILE A 21 16.07 -15.47 16.21
N SER A 22 16.02 -14.24 15.69
CA SER A 22 14.78 -13.57 15.40
C SER A 22 14.24 -13.94 14.00
N GLU A 23 12.90 -13.83 13.81
CA GLU A 23 12.27 -13.97 12.49
C GLU A 23 12.87 -12.99 11.47
N TYR A 24 13.22 -11.77 11.93
CA TYR A 24 13.87 -10.75 11.10
C TYR A 24 15.23 -11.21 10.58
N ASP A 25 16.06 -11.85 11.42
CA ASP A 25 17.36 -12.35 11.03
C ASP A 25 17.26 -13.44 9.98
N VAL A 26 16.25 -14.33 10.11
CA VAL A 26 15.95 -15.36 9.11
C VAL A 26 15.64 -14.71 7.74
N PHE A 27 14.76 -13.71 7.70
CA PHE A 27 14.50 -12.97 6.47
C PHE A 27 15.75 -12.26 5.94
N ARG A 28 16.53 -11.64 6.84
CA ARG A 28 17.77 -10.95 6.45
C ARG A 28 18.79 -11.88 5.79
N TRP A 29 18.87 -13.10 6.28
CA TRP A 29 19.79 -14.11 5.76
C TRP A 29 19.32 -14.65 4.41
N TYR A 30 18.09 -15.12 4.33
CA TYR A 30 17.60 -15.86 3.16
C TYR A 30 17.05 -14.99 2.05
N MET A 31 16.65 -13.75 2.31
CA MET A 31 16.15 -12.86 1.24
C MET A 31 17.27 -12.52 0.25
N PRO A 32 17.13 -12.88 -1.04
CA PRO A 32 18.18 -12.64 -2.04
C PRO A 32 18.50 -11.16 -2.21
N ASN A 33 17.47 -10.30 -2.25
CA ASN A 33 17.66 -8.86 -2.30
C ASN A 33 18.02 -8.31 -0.91
N LYS A 34 19.28 -8.06 -0.65
CA LYS A 34 19.76 -7.57 0.65
C LYS A 34 19.37 -6.12 0.99
N LYS A 35 18.77 -5.38 0.03
CA LYS A 35 18.38 -3.96 0.19
C LYS A 35 16.90 -3.78 0.57
N TRP A 36 16.20 -4.85 0.96
CA TRP A 36 14.83 -4.73 1.43
C TRP A 36 14.76 -4.06 2.82
N GLU A 37 13.62 -3.44 3.08
CA GLU A 37 13.29 -2.80 4.36
C GLU A 37 11.89 -3.26 4.80
N LEU A 38 11.64 -3.30 6.11
CA LEU A 38 10.32 -3.62 6.65
C LEU A 38 9.26 -2.65 6.13
N ASN A 39 8.07 -3.17 5.86
CA ASN A 39 6.91 -2.41 5.40
C ASN A 39 7.14 -1.66 4.08
N ARG A 40 8.12 -2.09 3.30
CA ARG A 40 8.45 -1.48 2.01
C ARG A 40 8.41 -2.50 0.89
N ALA A 41 7.75 -2.14 -0.22
CA ALA A 41 7.67 -3.02 -1.37
C ALA A 41 9.06 -3.23 -1.99
N THR A 42 9.39 -4.49 -2.25
CA THR A 42 10.59 -4.95 -2.95
C THR A 42 10.22 -5.94 -4.05
N TYR A 43 11.19 -6.36 -4.86
CA TYR A 43 10.96 -7.38 -5.87
C TYR A 43 10.80 -8.77 -5.25
N SER A 44 9.87 -9.56 -5.81
CA SER A 44 9.62 -10.92 -5.36
C SER A 44 10.85 -11.82 -5.57
N PRO A 45 11.26 -12.63 -4.58
CA PRO A 45 12.30 -13.64 -4.77
C PRO A 45 11.80 -14.89 -5.49
N PHE A 46 10.48 -15.03 -5.67
CA PHE A 46 9.85 -16.23 -6.23
C PHE A 46 9.63 -16.16 -7.74
N ARG A 47 9.74 -14.96 -8.34
CA ARG A 47 9.47 -14.74 -9.77
C ARG A 47 10.12 -13.47 -10.31
N ASN A 48 10.23 -13.42 -11.63
CA ASN A 48 10.64 -12.18 -12.32
C ASN A 48 9.44 -11.24 -12.45
N GLU A 49 9.64 -9.98 -12.08
CA GLU A 49 8.61 -8.94 -12.18
C GLU A 49 9.21 -7.58 -12.54
N SER A 50 8.43 -6.75 -13.21
CA SER A 50 8.85 -5.41 -13.63
C SER A 50 8.58 -4.32 -12.58
N ARG A 51 7.77 -4.63 -11.56
CA ARG A 51 7.40 -3.69 -10.49
C ARG A 51 7.43 -4.42 -9.15
N PRO A 52 7.97 -3.79 -8.09
CA PRO A 52 7.97 -4.36 -6.75
C PRO A 52 6.56 -4.69 -6.27
N SER A 53 6.34 -5.94 -5.87
CA SER A 53 5.05 -6.42 -5.33
C SER A 53 5.20 -7.30 -4.09
N PHE A 54 6.40 -7.49 -3.59
CA PHE A 54 6.69 -8.30 -2.41
C PHE A 54 7.00 -7.38 -1.23
N THR A 55 6.52 -7.73 -0.04
CA THR A 55 6.80 -6.96 1.18
C THR A 55 7.05 -7.90 2.35
N ILE A 56 8.05 -7.55 3.16
CA ILE A 56 8.25 -8.12 4.49
C ILE A 56 7.77 -7.08 5.49
N TYR A 57 6.89 -7.46 6.40
CA TYR A 57 6.23 -6.53 7.33
C TYR A 57 6.18 -7.09 8.75
N SER A 58 6.10 -6.18 9.73
CA SER A 58 5.94 -6.54 11.13
C SER A 58 4.51 -6.31 11.59
N LYS A 59 3.95 -7.31 12.31
CA LYS A 59 2.64 -7.25 12.92
C LYS A 59 2.69 -7.95 14.30
N ASP A 60 2.22 -7.29 15.35
CA ASP A 60 2.15 -7.83 16.71
C ASP A 60 3.50 -8.42 17.21
N GLY A 61 4.60 -7.75 16.87
CA GLY A 61 5.96 -8.18 17.26
C GLY A 61 6.53 -9.35 16.44
N ARG A 62 5.78 -9.87 15.46
CA ARG A 62 6.20 -10.93 14.55
C ARG A 62 6.46 -10.38 13.14
N VAL A 63 7.22 -11.12 12.33
CA VAL A 63 7.59 -10.72 10.97
C VAL A 63 7.00 -11.71 9.96
N PHE A 64 6.34 -11.14 8.96
CA PHE A 64 5.64 -11.87 7.90
C PHE A 64 6.06 -11.37 6.53
N TYR A 65 5.72 -12.12 5.49
CA TYR A 65 5.85 -11.65 4.11
C TYR A 65 4.55 -11.86 3.33
N LEU A 66 4.40 -11.07 2.27
CA LEU A 66 3.28 -11.15 1.33
C LEU A 66 3.73 -10.70 -0.05
N ASP A 67 3.42 -11.49 -1.08
CA ASP A 67 3.51 -11.10 -2.47
C ASP A 67 2.13 -10.65 -2.97
N PHE A 68 1.98 -9.37 -3.29
CA PHE A 68 0.71 -8.80 -3.72
C PHE A 68 0.25 -9.25 -5.10
N SER A 69 1.18 -9.65 -5.95
CA SER A 69 0.85 -10.15 -7.28
C SER A 69 0.53 -11.64 -7.29
N ASP A 70 1.02 -12.38 -6.29
CA ASP A 70 0.67 -13.78 -6.10
C ASP A 70 0.48 -14.11 -4.61
N PRO A 71 -0.76 -14.03 -4.10
CA PRO A 71 -1.07 -14.25 -2.67
C PRO A 71 -0.82 -15.67 -2.15
N HIS A 72 -0.42 -16.62 -2.99
CA HIS A 72 0.07 -17.93 -2.54
C HIS A 72 1.38 -17.79 -1.77
N TYR A 73 2.19 -16.78 -2.13
CA TYR A 73 3.43 -16.47 -1.45
C TYR A 73 3.19 -15.52 -0.27
N ARG A 74 2.84 -16.11 0.87
CA ARG A 74 2.63 -15.41 2.14
C ARG A 74 2.93 -16.32 3.33
N GLY A 75 3.28 -15.73 4.48
CA GLY A 75 3.49 -16.48 5.72
C GLY A 75 4.57 -15.88 6.60
N GLY A 76 5.07 -16.65 7.54
CA GLY A 76 6.21 -16.31 8.40
C GLY A 76 7.55 -16.67 7.77
N CYS A 77 8.63 -16.47 8.52
CA CYS A 77 9.99 -16.73 8.03
C CYS A 77 10.25 -18.20 7.66
N PHE A 78 9.64 -19.14 8.34
CA PHE A 78 9.77 -20.57 8.02
C PHE A 78 9.04 -20.93 6.73
N ASP A 79 7.85 -20.38 6.50
CA ASP A 79 7.11 -20.57 5.24
C ASP A 79 7.91 -19.98 4.07
N PHE A 80 8.55 -18.83 4.30
CA PHE A 80 9.42 -18.18 3.32
C PHE A 80 10.57 -19.08 2.90
N VAL A 81 11.31 -19.66 3.86
CA VAL A 81 12.43 -20.56 3.59
C VAL A 81 11.96 -21.85 2.90
N GLN A 82 10.85 -22.45 3.38
CA GLN A 82 10.29 -23.65 2.76
C GLN A 82 9.94 -23.41 1.29
N GLN A 83 9.29 -22.31 0.97
CA GLN A 83 8.89 -21.98 -0.40
C GLN A 83 10.09 -21.60 -1.28
N LEU A 84 11.04 -20.84 -0.73
CA LEU A 84 12.21 -20.38 -1.49
C LEU A 84 13.11 -21.55 -1.92
N PHE A 85 13.25 -22.55 -1.06
CA PHE A 85 14.13 -23.70 -1.29
C PHE A 85 13.39 -24.98 -1.66
N ASN A 86 12.06 -24.94 -1.73
CA ASN A 86 11.22 -26.11 -1.98
C ASN A 86 11.51 -27.27 -1.02
N VAL A 87 11.59 -26.98 0.27
CA VAL A 87 11.83 -27.96 1.33
C VAL A 87 10.64 -28.01 2.29
N ASN A 88 10.49 -29.12 3.01
CA ASN A 88 9.53 -29.23 4.09
C ASN A 88 10.03 -28.55 5.37
N LEU A 89 9.17 -28.45 6.39
CA LEU A 89 9.51 -27.79 7.65
C LEU A 89 10.76 -28.41 8.33
N ALA A 90 10.91 -29.71 8.30
CA ALA A 90 12.08 -30.37 8.89
C ALA A 90 13.38 -29.95 8.18
N GLY A 91 13.38 -29.94 6.84
CA GLY A 91 14.50 -29.43 6.04
C GLY A 91 14.78 -27.94 6.27
N CYS A 92 13.74 -27.13 6.37
CA CYS A 92 13.84 -25.70 6.70
C CYS A 92 14.54 -25.48 8.05
N LEU A 93 14.10 -26.17 9.10
CA LEU A 93 14.70 -26.07 10.43
C LEU A 93 16.17 -26.54 10.44
N GLU A 94 16.49 -27.62 9.73
CA GLU A 94 17.85 -28.10 9.60
C GLU A 94 18.77 -27.14 8.81
N MET A 95 18.24 -26.49 7.77
CA MET A 95 18.96 -25.44 7.05
C MET A 95 19.26 -24.24 7.98
N ILE A 96 18.27 -23.78 8.73
CA ILE A 96 18.44 -22.65 9.64
C ILE A 96 19.43 -23.01 10.77
N ASP A 97 19.33 -24.20 11.36
CA ASP A 97 20.31 -24.68 12.37
C ASP A 97 21.74 -24.70 11.82
N ARG A 98 21.91 -25.18 10.58
CA ARG A 98 23.20 -25.19 9.88
C ARG A 98 23.73 -23.78 9.58
N ASP A 99 22.92 -22.96 8.94
CA ASP A 99 23.34 -21.69 8.35
C ASP A 99 23.60 -20.61 9.42
N PHE A 100 22.89 -20.69 10.54
CA PHE A 100 23.11 -19.82 11.71
C PHE A 100 23.99 -20.47 12.79
N ASN A 101 24.47 -21.71 12.55
CA ASN A 101 25.32 -22.44 13.48
C ASN A 101 24.73 -22.54 14.91
N LEU A 102 23.43 -22.84 15.02
CA LEU A 102 22.70 -22.84 16.28
C LEU A 102 23.08 -24.01 17.19
N GLY A 103 23.63 -25.08 16.62
CA GLY A 103 24.15 -26.25 17.35
C GLY A 103 23.07 -27.11 18.02
N ILE A 104 21.83 -27.08 17.53
CA ILE A 104 20.70 -27.85 18.04
C ILE A 104 20.82 -29.32 17.62
N ARG A 105 21.23 -29.57 16.37
CA ARG A 105 21.48 -30.91 15.83
C ARG A 105 22.95 -31.14 15.58
N ASN A 106 23.46 -32.32 16.00
CA ASN A 106 24.86 -32.70 15.83
C ASN A 106 25.18 -33.33 14.45
N LYS A 107 24.19 -33.69 13.63
CA LYS A 107 24.37 -34.27 12.31
C LYS A 107 23.92 -33.28 11.23
N LYS A 108 24.84 -32.88 10.36
CA LYS A 108 24.56 -32.10 9.16
C LYS A 108 23.99 -33.01 8.08
N ARG A 109 22.91 -32.63 7.44
CA ARG A 109 22.42 -33.26 6.20
C ARG A 109 23.07 -32.54 5.03
N GLU A 110 23.78 -33.35 4.20
CA GLU A 110 24.51 -32.85 3.02
C GLU A 110 23.60 -32.63 1.81
N ASP A 111 22.38 -33.17 1.82
CA ASP A 111 21.40 -33.11 0.74
C ASP A 111 20.51 -31.86 0.77
N LEU A 112 20.74 -30.95 1.73
CA LEU A 112 19.96 -29.71 1.82
C LEU A 112 20.54 -28.60 0.93
N PRO A 113 19.68 -27.80 0.26
CA PRO A 113 20.13 -26.69 -0.58
C PRO A 113 21.06 -25.72 0.13
N ASP A 114 21.99 -25.14 -0.63
CA ASP A 114 22.82 -24.03 -0.15
C ASP A 114 22.16 -22.69 -0.53
N HIS A 115 21.98 -21.81 0.45
CA HIS A 115 21.35 -20.53 0.20
C HIS A 115 22.18 -19.64 -0.74
N THR A 116 23.50 -19.82 -0.78
CA THR A 116 24.40 -19.05 -1.65
C THR A 116 24.12 -19.29 -3.13
N GLU A 117 23.65 -20.47 -3.51
CA GLU A 117 23.28 -20.79 -4.89
C GLU A 117 22.06 -19.98 -5.34
N ILE A 118 21.04 -19.87 -4.50
CA ILE A 118 19.84 -19.09 -4.82
C ILE A 118 20.16 -17.59 -4.87
N VAL A 119 20.95 -17.07 -3.91
CA VAL A 119 21.40 -15.68 -3.92
C VAL A 119 22.22 -15.38 -5.18
N ALA A 120 23.08 -16.29 -5.62
CA ALA A 120 23.88 -16.12 -6.83
C ALA A 120 23.03 -16.14 -8.12
N GLN A 121 21.94 -16.91 -8.14
CA GLN A 121 21.01 -16.97 -9.27
C GLN A 121 20.04 -15.77 -9.32
N TYR A 122 19.82 -15.10 -8.19
CA TYR A 122 18.93 -13.95 -8.12
C TYR A 122 19.55 -12.77 -8.87
N LYS A 123 19.08 -12.56 -10.09
CA LYS A 123 19.35 -11.33 -10.83
C LYS A 123 18.36 -10.27 -10.36
N GLN A 124 18.85 -9.32 -9.55
CA GLN A 124 18.06 -8.15 -9.24
C GLN A 124 17.62 -7.50 -10.55
N PRO A 125 16.32 -7.27 -10.80
CA PRO A 125 15.90 -6.53 -11.98
C PRO A 125 16.68 -5.22 -12.03
N GLU A 126 17.29 -4.90 -13.16
CA GLU A 126 17.94 -3.61 -13.31
C GLU A 126 16.93 -2.55 -12.91
N LYS A 127 17.31 -1.76 -11.92
CA LYS A 127 16.52 -0.61 -11.50
C LYS A 127 16.51 0.32 -12.71
N LEU A 128 15.46 0.21 -13.53
CA LEU A 128 15.18 1.24 -14.53
C LEU A 128 15.13 2.53 -13.70
N GLU A 129 16.14 3.37 -13.86
CA GLU A 129 16.11 4.70 -13.27
C GLU A 129 14.74 5.27 -13.61
N LYS A 130 13.93 5.53 -12.59
CA LYS A 130 12.67 6.23 -12.79
C LYS A 130 13.06 7.59 -13.33
N LYS A 131 13.11 7.73 -14.65
CA LYS A 131 13.16 9.06 -15.28
C LYS A 131 11.84 9.70 -14.87
N TYR A 132 11.89 10.52 -13.82
CA TYR A 132 10.74 11.32 -13.44
C TYR A 132 10.36 12.14 -14.66
N SER A 133 9.16 11.93 -15.14
CA SER A 133 8.64 12.70 -16.27
C SER A 133 8.48 14.14 -15.79
N HIS A 134 9.14 15.07 -16.50
CA HIS A 134 8.96 16.48 -16.21
C HIS A 134 7.62 16.93 -16.77
N ILE A 135 6.67 17.25 -15.88
CA ILE A 135 5.33 17.70 -16.22
C ILE A 135 5.26 19.20 -15.99
N GLN A 136 4.87 19.96 -17.02
CA GLN A 136 4.62 21.39 -16.95
C GLN A 136 3.18 21.65 -17.32
N VAL A 137 2.51 22.46 -16.51
CA VAL A 137 1.09 22.80 -16.69
C VAL A 137 0.94 24.32 -16.79
N ILE A 138 0.21 24.77 -17.79
CA ILE A 138 -0.31 26.12 -17.83
C ILE A 138 -1.78 26.04 -17.41
N THR A 139 -2.11 26.66 -16.30
CA THR A 139 -3.45 26.71 -15.74
C THR A 139 -4.31 27.80 -16.37
N ARG A 140 -5.61 27.74 -16.17
CA ARG A 140 -6.60 28.78 -16.51
C ARG A 140 -7.66 28.87 -15.41
N LYS A 141 -8.54 29.83 -15.51
CA LYS A 141 -9.78 29.84 -14.73
C LYS A 141 -10.64 28.65 -15.12
N PHE A 142 -11.36 28.08 -14.17
CA PHE A 142 -12.32 27.02 -14.44
C PHE A 142 -13.38 27.48 -15.43
N THR A 143 -13.78 26.61 -16.36
CA THR A 143 -14.95 26.84 -17.21
C THR A 143 -16.23 26.46 -16.48
N ASN A 144 -17.39 26.89 -17.01
CA ASN A 144 -18.67 26.54 -16.42
C ASN A 144 -18.92 25.03 -16.40
N GLU A 145 -18.48 24.31 -17.44
CA GLU A 145 -18.58 22.84 -17.54
C GLU A 145 -17.68 22.15 -16.51
N GLU A 146 -16.48 22.70 -16.25
CA GLU A 146 -15.57 22.19 -15.23
C GLU A 146 -16.15 22.40 -13.83
N LEU A 147 -16.74 23.57 -13.57
CA LEU A 147 -17.42 23.83 -12.29
C LEU A 147 -18.68 22.98 -12.15
N ALA A 148 -19.48 22.83 -13.21
CA ALA A 148 -20.64 21.94 -13.20
C ALA A 148 -20.26 20.50 -12.85
N TYR A 149 -19.15 19.99 -13.42
CA TYR A 149 -18.63 18.65 -13.06
C TYR A 149 -18.29 18.54 -11.58
N TRP A 150 -17.61 19.52 -10.98
CA TRP A 150 -17.21 19.46 -9.58
C TRP A 150 -18.38 19.73 -8.62
N ASN A 151 -19.35 20.55 -9.03
CA ASN A 151 -20.57 20.76 -8.25
C ASN A 151 -21.39 19.47 -8.05
N GLU A 152 -21.32 18.51 -9.00
CA GLU A 152 -21.91 17.17 -8.81
C GLU A 152 -21.30 16.41 -7.63
N TYR A 153 -20.09 16.80 -7.21
CA TYR A 153 -19.36 16.25 -6.07
C TYR A 153 -19.29 17.24 -4.89
N TYR A 154 -20.18 18.23 -4.85
CA TYR A 154 -20.26 19.23 -3.77
C TYR A 154 -19.00 20.08 -3.61
N GLN A 155 -18.26 20.32 -4.70
CA GLN A 155 -17.05 21.12 -4.68
C GLN A 155 -17.27 22.43 -5.45
N ASP A 156 -17.07 23.55 -4.79
CA ASP A 156 -17.03 24.88 -5.42
C ASP A 156 -15.59 25.30 -5.79
N VAL A 157 -15.42 26.52 -6.27
CA VAL A 157 -14.12 27.02 -6.71
C VAL A 157 -13.13 27.22 -5.57
N GLU A 158 -13.63 27.56 -4.37
CA GLU A 158 -12.84 27.70 -3.16
C GLU A 158 -12.33 26.36 -2.68
N ASP A 159 -13.17 25.34 -2.64
CA ASP A 159 -12.79 23.96 -2.34
C ASP A 159 -11.69 23.44 -3.28
N LEU A 160 -11.84 23.71 -4.57
CA LEU A 160 -10.85 23.29 -5.57
C LEU A 160 -9.50 23.97 -5.35
N LYS A 161 -9.49 25.27 -5.02
CA LYS A 161 -8.24 26.00 -4.70
C LYS A 161 -7.58 25.47 -3.44
N GLU A 162 -8.33 25.30 -2.35
CA GLU A 162 -7.82 24.76 -1.08
C GLU A 162 -7.16 23.39 -1.27
N ASN A 163 -7.72 22.57 -2.16
CA ASN A 163 -7.23 21.23 -2.42
C ASN A 163 -6.22 21.16 -3.58
N ASN A 164 -5.65 22.30 -4.02
CA ASN A 164 -4.67 22.37 -5.10
C ASN A 164 -5.15 21.67 -6.39
N VAL A 165 -6.41 21.89 -6.76
CA VAL A 165 -7.02 21.44 -8.01
C VAL A 165 -7.06 22.60 -8.99
N TYR A 166 -6.58 22.40 -10.20
CA TYR A 166 -6.45 23.44 -11.22
C TYR A 166 -7.07 23.01 -12.54
N SER A 167 -7.71 23.96 -13.26
CA SER A 167 -8.07 23.79 -14.66
C SER A 167 -6.83 23.92 -15.56
N ILE A 168 -6.69 23.04 -16.53
CA ILE A 168 -5.51 22.96 -17.39
C ILE A 168 -5.79 23.59 -18.75
N LYS A 169 -4.98 24.60 -19.12
CA LYS A 169 -4.97 25.19 -20.47
C LYS A 169 -4.03 24.45 -21.40
N LYS A 170 -2.77 24.22 -20.98
CA LYS A 170 -1.74 23.49 -21.75
C LYS A 170 -1.01 22.54 -20.83
N LEU A 171 -0.58 21.44 -21.42
CA LEU A 171 0.13 20.36 -20.73
C LEU A 171 1.36 19.95 -21.55
N TYR A 172 2.49 19.86 -20.88
CA TYR A 172 3.75 19.40 -21.48
C TYR A 172 4.32 18.23 -20.67
N LEU A 173 4.82 17.25 -21.38
CA LEU A 173 5.55 16.11 -20.85
C LEU A 173 6.95 16.10 -21.46
N ASN A 174 8.00 16.21 -20.62
CA ASN A 174 9.38 16.28 -21.06
C ASN A 174 9.59 17.34 -22.17
N ARG A 175 9.04 18.54 -21.94
CA ARG A 175 9.05 19.70 -22.86
C ARG A 175 8.28 19.52 -24.17
N ARG A 176 7.58 18.40 -24.38
CA ARG A 176 6.72 18.17 -25.54
C ARG A 176 5.26 18.44 -25.16
N MET A 177 4.57 19.25 -25.95
CA MET A 177 3.16 19.57 -25.73
C MET A 177 2.30 18.32 -25.96
N ILE A 178 1.42 18.04 -25.01
CA ILE A 178 0.36 17.05 -25.17
C ILE A 178 -0.85 17.74 -25.77
N HIS A 179 -1.30 17.26 -26.92
CA HIS A 179 -2.52 17.77 -27.55
C HIS A 179 -3.74 17.34 -26.74
N LEU A 180 -4.47 18.29 -26.22
CA LEU A 180 -5.69 18.12 -25.46
C LEU A 180 -6.87 18.56 -26.32
N LYS A 181 -7.94 17.76 -26.34
CA LYS A 181 -9.18 18.17 -27.03
C LYS A 181 -9.82 19.32 -26.26
N GLU A 182 -10.33 20.34 -26.94
CA GLU A 182 -10.94 21.51 -26.28
C GLU A 182 -12.14 21.15 -25.39
N THR A 183 -12.92 20.16 -25.82
CA THR A 183 -14.11 19.66 -25.12
C THR A 183 -13.80 18.69 -23.98
N GLU A 184 -12.53 18.35 -23.77
CA GLU A 184 -12.14 17.38 -22.74
C GLU A 184 -11.99 18.06 -21.40
N LEU A 185 -12.74 17.59 -20.38
CA LEU A 185 -12.52 18.00 -19.00
C LEU A 185 -11.17 17.44 -18.49
N ARG A 186 -10.37 18.32 -17.89
CA ARG A 186 -9.04 17.99 -17.42
C ARG A 186 -8.59 18.85 -16.27
N PHE A 187 -8.12 18.20 -15.22
CA PHE A 187 -7.74 18.84 -13.98
C PHE A 187 -6.31 18.44 -13.60
N GLY A 188 -5.57 19.36 -13.04
CA GLY A 188 -4.26 19.11 -12.45
C GLY A 188 -4.37 19.09 -10.93
N TYR A 189 -3.95 18.00 -10.32
CA TYR A 189 -3.72 17.94 -8.88
C TYR A 189 -2.24 18.24 -8.63
N PHE A 190 -1.97 19.28 -7.85
CA PHE A 190 -0.60 19.71 -7.56
C PHE A 190 -0.16 19.23 -6.18
N TYR A 191 1.05 18.66 -6.14
CA TYR A 191 1.68 18.13 -4.94
C TYR A 191 3.15 18.56 -4.91
N ASP A 192 3.45 19.67 -4.28
CA ASP A 192 4.82 20.16 -4.04
C ASP A 192 5.78 19.97 -5.26
N GLY A 193 5.47 20.66 -6.34
CA GLY A 193 6.24 20.59 -7.60
C GLY A 193 5.87 19.43 -8.53
N HIS A 194 4.97 18.55 -8.13
CA HIS A 194 4.54 17.39 -8.90
C HIS A 194 3.09 17.52 -9.35
N TRP A 195 2.75 16.88 -10.46
CA TRP A 195 1.43 16.92 -11.05
C TRP A 195 0.86 15.52 -11.27
N LYS A 196 -0.42 15.35 -10.88
CA LYS A 196 -1.26 14.23 -11.28
C LYS A 196 -2.40 14.76 -12.14
N ILE A 197 -2.42 14.36 -13.39
CA ILE A 197 -3.42 14.88 -14.34
C ILE A 197 -4.63 13.96 -14.35
N TYR A 198 -5.80 14.54 -14.06
CA TYR A 198 -7.09 13.86 -14.01
C TYR A 198 -7.94 14.24 -15.22
N ARG A 199 -8.34 13.25 -16.00
CA ARG A 199 -9.16 13.37 -17.20
C ARG A 199 -10.36 12.43 -17.03
N PRO A 200 -11.45 12.87 -16.39
CA PRO A 200 -12.54 12.00 -15.90
C PRO A 200 -13.17 11.11 -16.96
N PHE A 201 -13.31 11.58 -18.17
CA PHE A 201 -13.97 10.87 -19.28
C PHE A 201 -13.02 10.22 -20.26
N ASN A 202 -11.72 10.30 -20.04
CA ASN A 202 -10.73 9.64 -20.89
C ASN A 202 -10.47 8.22 -20.36
N LYS A 203 -10.89 7.21 -21.14
CA LYS A 203 -10.76 5.81 -20.73
C LYS A 203 -9.32 5.32 -20.70
N ASP A 204 -8.48 5.77 -21.65
CA ASP A 204 -7.12 5.28 -21.82
C ASP A 204 -6.09 6.02 -20.96
N PHE A 205 -6.32 7.33 -20.74
CA PHE A 205 -5.38 8.24 -20.10
C PHE A 205 -6.02 9.02 -18.95
N LYS A 206 -6.91 8.39 -18.18
CA LYS A 206 -7.64 9.01 -17.07
C LYS A 206 -6.71 9.69 -16.05
N TRP A 207 -5.55 9.08 -15.80
CA TRP A 207 -4.57 9.51 -14.80
C TRP A 207 -3.18 9.78 -15.40
N PHE A 208 -3.11 10.32 -16.60
CA PHE A 208 -1.84 10.55 -17.30
C PHE A 208 -1.73 11.97 -17.89
N PRO A 209 -0.55 12.59 -17.80
CA PRO A 209 0.65 12.13 -17.08
C PRO A 209 0.56 12.28 -15.56
N ASN A 210 1.40 11.55 -14.84
CA ASN A 210 1.48 11.60 -13.38
C ASN A 210 2.94 11.41 -12.93
N ASN A 211 3.49 12.37 -12.17
CA ASN A 211 4.79 12.25 -11.53
C ASN A 211 4.73 12.48 -10.00
N THR A 212 3.53 12.46 -9.43
CA THR A 212 3.33 12.59 -8.00
C THR A 212 3.96 11.41 -7.27
N PRO A 213 4.68 11.64 -6.16
CA PRO A 213 5.18 10.56 -5.31
C PRO A 213 4.03 9.65 -4.87
N ILE A 214 4.23 8.33 -4.97
CA ILE A 214 3.19 7.36 -4.61
C ILE A 214 2.78 7.47 -3.13
N THR A 215 3.67 7.98 -2.29
CA THR A 215 3.46 8.18 -0.85
C THR A 215 2.88 9.54 -0.50
N ALA A 216 2.61 10.41 -1.49
CA ALA A 216 1.94 11.69 -1.21
C ALA A 216 0.53 11.45 -0.67
N MET A 217 0.17 12.19 0.36
CA MET A 217 -1.14 12.12 1.00
C MET A 217 -1.83 13.47 0.92
N ASP A 218 -3.14 13.45 0.66
CA ASP A 218 -4.01 14.60 0.78
C ASP A 218 -4.56 14.69 2.21
N GLY A 219 -4.65 15.91 2.74
CA GLY A 219 -5.37 16.18 3.99
C GLY A 219 -4.74 15.58 5.26
N LYS A 220 -3.50 15.13 5.23
CA LYS A 220 -2.84 14.57 6.43
C LYS A 220 -2.82 15.56 7.61
N ASP A 221 -2.69 16.86 7.33
CA ASP A 221 -2.64 17.91 8.34
C ASP A 221 -4.01 18.19 9.01
N ASN A 222 -5.09 17.53 8.54
CA ASN A 222 -6.42 17.62 9.17
C ASN A 222 -6.64 16.54 10.25
N LEU A 223 -5.67 15.65 10.45
CA LEU A 223 -5.79 14.57 11.41
C LEU A 223 -5.45 15.04 12.82
N GLU A 224 -6.14 14.48 13.82
CA GLU A 224 -5.97 14.79 15.24
C GLU A 224 -5.82 13.48 16.05
N PRO A 225 -4.93 13.42 17.05
CA PRO A 225 -4.58 12.18 17.74
C PRO A 225 -5.75 11.47 18.45
N ASP A 226 -6.76 12.21 18.87
CA ASP A 226 -7.95 11.71 19.60
C ASP A 226 -9.13 11.37 18.68
N GLN A 227 -9.01 11.64 17.37
CA GLN A 227 -10.05 11.38 16.38
C GLN A 227 -9.69 10.22 15.45
N PRO A 228 -10.65 9.41 14.99
CA PRO A 228 -10.41 8.43 13.95
C PRO A 228 -10.00 9.10 12.63
N ALA A 229 -8.98 8.57 11.93
CA ALA A 229 -8.65 8.98 10.58
C ALA A 229 -9.45 8.19 9.55
N PHE A 230 -10.17 8.86 8.66
CA PHE A 230 -10.82 8.22 7.52
C PHE A 230 -9.94 8.37 6.29
N ILE A 231 -9.40 7.24 5.78
CA ILE A 231 -8.35 7.20 4.76
C ILE A 231 -8.93 6.80 3.42
N ASN A 232 -9.08 7.75 2.52
CA ASN A 232 -9.64 7.55 1.19
C ASN A 232 -8.58 7.11 0.16
N LYS A 233 -9.01 6.47 -0.92
CA LYS A 233 -8.15 6.05 -2.04
C LYS A 233 -7.78 7.16 -3.02
N SER A 234 -8.48 8.28 -3.01
CA SER A 234 -8.33 9.35 -4.00
C SER A 234 -8.65 10.72 -3.45
N LYS A 235 -8.07 11.76 -4.08
CA LYS A 235 -8.38 13.15 -3.77
C LYS A 235 -9.87 13.48 -3.93
N LYS A 236 -10.56 12.94 -4.93
CA LYS A 236 -12.00 13.19 -5.14
C LYS A 236 -12.83 12.68 -3.95
N ASP A 237 -12.57 11.45 -3.51
CA ASP A 237 -13.28 10.87 -2.36
C ASP A 237 -12.97 11.64 -1.07
N TYR A 238 -11.70 12.00 -0.88
CA TYR A 238 -11.28 12.86 0.24
C TYR A 238 -12.01 14.19 0.28
N MET A 239 -12.09 14.89 -0.85
CA MET A 239 -12.77 16.20 -0.90
C MET A 239 -14.25 16.10 -0.58
N VAL A 240 -14.93 15.03 -1.04
CA VAL A 240 -16.32 14.74 -0.68
C VAL A 240 -16.44 14.38 0.80
N MET A 241 -15.60 13.48 1.28
CA MET A 241 -15.65 13.03 2.67
C MET A 241 -15.35 14.17 3.65
N ARG A 242 -14.46 15.09 3.31
CA ARG A 242 -14.13 16.27 4.12
C ARG A 242 -15.32 17.18 4.39
N LYS A 243 -16.34 17.20 3.51
CA LYS A 243 -17.59 17.95 3.75
C LYS A 243 -18.44 17.35 4.88
N ILE A 244 -18.17 16.08 5.25
CA ILE A 244 -18.93 15.33 6.25
C ILE A 244 -18.11 15.16 7.52
N TYR A 245 -16.84 14.82 7.36
CA TYR A 245 -15.93 14.50 8.45
C TYR A 245 -14.55 15.13 8.22
N PRO A 246 -14.11 16.08 9.09
CA PRO A 246 -12.88 16.84 8.87
C PRO A 246 -11.62 15.99 9.00
N HIS A 247 -11.59 14.96 9.91
CA HIS A 247 -10.41 14.11 10.17
C HIS A 247 -10.26 13.03 9.09
N THR A 248 -10.18 13.48 7.85
CA THR A 248 -10.05 12.62 6.68
C THR A 248 -8.81 12.96 5.87
N CYS A 249 -8.24 11.95 5.23
CA CYS A 249 -7.09 12.08 4.33
C CYS A 249 -7.26 11.15 3.12
N ALA A 250 -6.34 11.24 2.16
CA ALA A 250 -6.31 10.27 1.06
C ALA A 250 -4.90 9.87 0.67
N VAL A 251 -4.77 8.63 0.21
CA VAL A 251 -3.59 8.10 -0.48
C VAL A 251 -3.75 8.21 -2.00
N GLN A 252 -2.70 7.92 -2.76
CA GLN A 252 -2.69 8.13 -4.21
C GLN A 252 -3.47 7.08 -5.01
N ASN A 253 -3.66 5.89 -4.46
CA ASN A 253 -4.44 4.77 -5.02
C ASN A 253 -4.61 3.67 -3.97
N GLU A 254 -5.22 2.54 -4.34
CA GLU A 254 -5.49 1.38 -3.47
C GLU A 254 -4.27 0.48 -3.23
N GLY A 255 -3.10 0.85 -3.71
CA GLY A 255 -1.89 0.02 -3.59
C GLY A 255 -1.19 0.20 -2.25
N VAL A 256 -0.66 -0.90 -1.70
CA VAL A 256 0.15 -0.89 -0.46
C VAL A 256 1.37 0.04 -0.55
N ALA A 257 1.91 0.24 -1.75
CA ALA A 257 3.03 1.16 -1.96
C ALA A 257 2.74 2.62 -1.55
N CYS A 258 1.47 2.99 -1.36
CA CYS A 258 1.08 4.30 -0.82
C CYS A 258 1.38 4.44 0.69
N PHE A 259 1.51 3.31 1.39
CA PHE A 259 1.73 3.25 2.83
C PHE A 259 3.21 2.99 3.12
N SER A 260 4.04 4.05 2.99
CA SER A 260 5.41 3.98 3.52
C SER A 260 5.38 3.87 5.06
N GLN A 261 6.48 3.40 5.66
CA GLN A 261 6.57 3.37 7.12
C GLN A 261 6.29 4.75 7.73
N GLU A 262 6.84 5.81 7.13
CA GLU A 262 6.61 7.20 7.55
C GLU A 262 5.11 7.56 7.54
N ASN A 263 4.37 7.20 6.48
CA ASN A 263 2.93 7.46 6.40
C ASN A 263 2.14 6.65 7.44
N VAL A 264 2.52 5.39 7.65
CA VAL A 264 1.86 4.53 8.65
C VAL A 264 2.10 5.07 10.07
N ASP A 265 3.33 5.45 10.38
CA ASP A 265 3.67 6.02 11.68
C ASP A 265 2.96 7.36 11.89
N TYR A 266 2.90 8.21 10.87
CA TYR A 266 2.14 9.45 10.89
C TYR A 266 0.65 9.20 11.18
N LEU A 267 0.01 8.30 10.43
CA LEU A 267 -1.40 7.97 10.62
C LEU A 267 -1.67 7.44 12.03
N LYS A 268 -0.82 6.57 12.56
CA LYS A 268 -0.96 6.03 13.92
C LYS A 268 -0.70 7.07 15.03
N HIS A 269 0.16 8.04 14.76
CA HIS A 269 0.47 9.11 15.72
C HIS A 269 -0.64 10.17 15.77
N TYR A 270 -1.19 10.53 14.62
CA TYR A 270 -2.18 11.61 14.48
C TYR A 270 -3.62 11.10 14.31
N SER A 271 -3.93 9.91 14.77
CA SER A 271 -5.31 9.44 14.89
C SER A 271 -5.44 8.33 15.92
N SER A 272 -6.59 8.32 16.60
CA SER A 272 -6.93 7.26 17.58
C SER A 272 -7.21 5.91 16.90
N LYS A 273 -7.64 5.94 15.64
CA LYS A 273 -8.01 4.76 14.85
C LYS A 273 -7.84 5.06 13.37
N GLN A 274 -7.38 4.10 12.59
CA GLN A 274 -7.18 4.23 11.15
C GLN A 274 -8.26 3.41 10.42
N ILE A 275 -9.13 4.10 9.67
CA ILE A 275 -10.24 3.50 8.94
C ILE A 275 -10.02 3.69 7.45
N LEU A 276 -9.63 2.62 6.78
CA LEU A 276 -9.36 2.61 5.35
C LEU A 276 -10.66 2.55 4.55
N SER A 277 -10.73 3.30 3.46
CA SER A 277 -11.86 3.27 2.54
C SER A 277 -11.42 3.25 1.08
N PHE A 278 -11.56 2.06 0.46
CA PHE A 278 -11.29 1.81 -0.95
C PHE A 278 -12.57 1.52 -1.72
N ASP A 279 -12.46 1.18 -3.00
CA ASP A 279 -13.62 0.80 -3.79
C ASP A 279 -14.30 -0.45 -3.23
N SER A 280 -15.60 -0.53 -3.38
CA SER A 280 -16.38 -1.71 -2.97
C SER A 280 -16.35 -2.84 -3.99
N ASP A 281 -15.69 -2.65 -5.14
CA ASP A 281 -15.48 -3.70 -6.13
C ASP A 281 -14.51 -4.79 -5.62
N VAL A 282 -14.37 -5.87 -6.39
CA VAL A 282 -13.56 -7.02 -5.98
C VAL A 282 -12.09 -6.63 -5.70
N ALA A 283 -11.54 -5.73 -6.51
CA ALA A 283 -10.15 -5.29 -6.37
C ALA A 283 -9.97 -4.42 -5.13
N GLY A 284 -10.85 -3.44 -4.92
CA GLY A 284 -10.81 -2.55 -3.76
C GLY A 284 -11.00 -3.29 -2.44
N VAL A 285 -11.95 -4.25 -2.37
CA VAL A 285 -12.15 -5.08 -1.16
C VAL A 285 -10.93 -5.96 -0.88
N LYS A 286 -10.32 -6.56 -1.92
CA LYS A 286 -9.09 -7.34 -1.76
C LYS A 286 -7.96 -6.47 -1.21
N ASN A 287 -7.75 -5.30 -1.79
CA ASN A 287 -6.71 -4.37 -1.38
C ASN A 287 -6.96 -3.81 0.04
N SER A 288 -8.22 -3.51 0.40
CA SER A 288 -8.59 -3.11 1.75
C SER A 288 -8.16 -4.16 2.78
N LYS A 289 -8.54 -5.42 2.56
CA LYS A 289 -8.17 -6.52 3.46
C LYS A 289 -6.66 -6.66 3.62
N MET A 290 -5.91 -6.59 2.52
CA MET A 290 -4.45 -6.71 2.54
C MET A 290 -3.80 -5.59 3.37
N VAL A 291 -4.21 -4.33 3.16
CA VAL A 291 -3.67 -3.18 3.90
C VAL A 291 -4.05 -3.26 5.37
N THR A 292 -5.31 -3.63 5.69
CA THR A 292 -5.78 -3.74 7.08
C THR A 292 -5.07 -4.87 7.82
N GLU A 293 -4.87 -6.01 7.19
CA GLU A 293 -4.10 -7.12 7.77
C GLU A 293 -2.64 -6.73 8.03
N MET A 294 -2.01 -5.98 7.10
CA MET A 294 -0.61 -5.59 7.20
C MET A 294 -0.35 -4.56 8.30
N PHE A 295 -1.20 -3.54 8.39
CA PHE A 295 -0.92 -2.38 9.25
C PHE A 295 -1.80 -2.32 10.50
N ASN A 296 -2.70 -3.28 10.67
CA ASN A 296 -3.71 -3.33 11.74
C ASN A 296 -4.64 -2.12 11.69
N PHE A 297 -5.18 -1.84 10.50
CA PHE A 297 -6.19 -0.81 10.27
C PHE A 297 -7.57 -1.46 10.22
N ASP A 298 -8.62 -0.68 10.45
CA ASP A 298 -9.98 -1.07 10.10
C ASP A 298 -10.30 -0.65 8.66
N TYR A 299 -11.43 -1.10 8.11
CA TYR A 299 -11.91 -0.58 6.85
C TYR A 299 -13.43 -0.37 6.83
N CYS A 300 -13.84 0.64 6.09
CA CYS A 300 -15.23 0.96 5.83
C CYS A 300 -15.38 1.41 4.38
N ASN A 301 -15.85 0.53 3.52
CA ASN A 301 -16.13 0.82 2.12
C ASN A 301 -17.63 1.09 1.92
N VAL A 302 -17.99 1.71 0.81
CA VAL A 302 -19.40 1.87 0.41
C VAL A 302 -20.09 0.50 0.43
N PRO A 303 -21.32 0.36 0.97
CA PRO A 303 -22.03 -0.91 1.01
C PRO A 303 -22.18 -1.56 -0.36
N ARG A 304 -21.83 -2.85 -0.46
CA ARG A 304 -21.73 -3.56 -1.74
C ARG A 304 -23.01 -3.62 -2.57
N TYR A 305 -24.17 -3.47 -1.94
CA TYR A 305 -25.45 -3.47 -2.69
C TYR A 305 -25.55 -2.29 -3.66
N TYR A 306 -24.85 -1.19 -3.43
CA TYR A 306 -24.77 -0.07 -4.36
C TYR A 306 -23.97 -0.36 -5.66
N LEU A 307 -23.18 -1.44 -5.68
CA LEU A 307 -22.47 -1.87 -6.91
C LEU A 307 -23.42 -2.20 -8.06
N GLN A 308 -24.64 -2.68 -7.76
CA GLN A 308 -25.66 -2.95 -8.77
C GLN A 308 -26.10 -1.68 -9.51
N GLU A 309 -25.88 -0.51 -8.89
CA GLU A 309 -26.16 0.81 -9.44
C GLU A 309 -24.91 1.50 -10.02
N GLY A 310 -23.79 0.77 -10.10
CA GLY A 310 -22.51 1.28 -10.58
C GLY A 310 -21.77 2.17 -9.59
N ILE A 311 -22.22 2.27 -8.34
CA ILE A 311 -21.63 3.07 -7.28
C ILE A 311 -20.63 2.21 -6.51
N LYS A 312 -19.37 2.63 -6.47
CA LYS A 312 -18.31 1.86 -5.82
C LYS A 312 -17.47 2.67 -4.83
N ASP A 313 -17.59 3.98 -4.86
CA ASP A 313 -16.90 4.91 -3.97
C ASP A 313 -17.85 5.96 -3.38
N TRP A 314 -17.37 6.67 -2.35
CA TRP A 314 -18.17 7.67 -1.63
C TRP A 314 -18.52 8.87 -2.47
N ALA A 315 -17.66 9.26 -3.40
CA ALA A 315 -17.93 10.39 -4.28
C ALA A 315 -19.09 10.06 -5.25
N ASP A 316 -19.12 8.85 -5.79
CA ASP A 316 -20.22 8.40 -6.65
C ASP A 316 -21.51 8.23 -5.85
N LEU A 317 -21.43 7.79 -4.57
CA LEU A 317 -22.60 7.71 -3.67
C LEU A 317 -23.14 9.11 -3.36
N ALA A 318 -22.28 10.06 -3.01
CA ALA A 318 -22.67 11.45 -2.77
C ALA A 318 -23.32 12.07 -3.98
N LYS A 319 -22.73 11.90 -5.17
CA LYS A 319 -23.26 12.41 -6.42
C LYS A 319 -24.69 11.95 -6.68
N LYS A 320 -25.03 10.71 -6.34
CA LYS A 320 -26.33 10.13 -6.63
C LYS A 320 -27.38 10.37 -5.53
N TYR A 321 -26.97 10.28 -4.28
CA TYR A 321 -27.88 10.26 -3.13
C TYR A 321 -27.70 11.41 -2.13
N GLY A 322 -26.70 12.25 -2.33
CA GLY A 322 -26.38 13.35 -1.43
C GLY A 322 -25.42 12.97 -0.28
N LEU A 323 -24.91 14.01 0.38
CA LEU A 323 -23.96 13.84 1.50
C LEU A 323 -24.62 13.20 2.72
N GLN A 324 -25.90 13.48 2.97
CA GLN A 324 -26.63 13.03 4.15
C GLN A 324 -26.71 11.51 4.27
N ILE A 325 -26.76 10.78 3.15
CA ILE A 325 -26.79 9.32 3.18
C ILE A 325 -25.47 8.74 3.71
N ILE A 326 -24.36 9.38 3.36
CA ILE A 326 -23.03 8.99 3.82
C ILE A 326 -22.89 9.29 5.31
N GLU A 327 -23.24 10.52 5.72
CA GLU A 327 -23.18 10.94 7.13
C GLU A 327 -24.01 9.99 8.01
N HIS A 328 -25.26 9.74 7.63
CA HIS A 328 -26.12 8.80 8.34
C HIS A 328 -25.52 7.41 8.46
N TYR A 329 -24.97 6.86 7.36
CA TYR A 329 -24.33 5.56 7.37
C TYR A 329 -23.11 5.52 8.30
N LEU A 330 -22.22 6.52 8.22
CA LEU A 330 -21.02 6.55 9.06
C LEU A 330 -21.33 6.72 10.55
N LYS A 331 -22.39 7.47 10.90
CA LYS A 331 -22.91 7.55 12.28
C LYS A 331 -23.44 6.21 12.77
N GLN A 332 -24.19 5.48 11.94
CA GLN A 332 -24.68 4.14 12.30
C GLN A 332 -23.54 3.13 12.51
N GLN A 333 -22.40 3.30 11.83
CA GLN A 333 -21.23 2.44 12.01
C GLN A 333 -20.32 2.91 13.17
N PHE A 334 -20.72 3.95 13.92
CA PHE A 334 -19.92 4.56 15.00
C PHE A 334 -18.52 5.03 14.53
N ILE A 335 -18.41 5.44 13.26
CA ILE A 335 -17.17 5.95 12.67
C ILE A 335 -17.01 7.42 12.94
N ILE A 336 -18.11 8.16 12.84
CA ILE A 336 -18.18 9.59 13.14
C ILE A 336 -19.25 9.86 14.21
N PRO A 337 -19.14 10.98 14.96
CA PRO A 337 -20.07 11.35 16.02
C PRO A 337 -21.51 11.67 15.52
#